data_e9b9ca0a35b910729ba2ee7a82df0485
#
_entry.id   e9b9ca0a35b910729ba2ee7a82df0485
#
_cell.length_a   1.000
_cell.length_b   1.000
_cell.length_c   1.000
_cell.angle_alpha   90.00
_cell.angle_beta   90.00
_cell.angle_gamma   90.00
#
_symmetry.space_group_name_H-M   'P 1'
#
loop_
_entity.id
_entity.type
_entity.pdbx_description
1 polymer ?
#
loop_
_entity_poly.entity_id
_entity_poly.type
_entity_poly.pdbx_seq_one_letter_code
_entity_poly.pdbx_strand_id
1 'polypeptide(L)'
;MSMITTHQNGGTITVMLAARAINPLSRLFQRELGALIDKLEAQRTQLHGVIIGFHSEAADADHELEHLMALTTAQAGDCMHMLGAYNGLLRRLETLGIPVIATLGGPVTGHALGLALACHRRISLEEAGFSLPQVHLGMTPVAGEIARAARLAGLQAAMPLLLEGATLSAGQALKAGLLHAVAGDEQHMAELVHHALEADMPALQPWDAKAWRLPGGELDSAPVLALLQVAPAMLRERTGGHAPAPEAILCAMVEGLQVDFDTALLIESRYFCQTAISPVARNLMRLSQIRCDLASPAAAAFASTLRQAYAGETDALRADGVSESLLRNAARAAGLPPPPAAGPGAAAPSADAAAPAPTFDDIRDRLLYALANATHAAVDAGDVDSDEADLVSVRLCGFPAHTGGAAHFVEHVGKDSFAKRSAALKMAPFSL
;
A
#
# COMPACT_ATOMS: atom_id res chain seq x y z
N MET A 1 21.81 -17.01 -7.50
CA MET A 1 21.45 -17.93 -6.37
C MET A 1 20.04 -18.42 -6.62
N SER A 2 19.69 -19.65 -6.19
CA SER A 2 18.30 -20.13 -6.27
C SER A 2 17.44 -19.35 -5.27
N MET A 3 16.27 -18.87 -5.70
CA MET A 3 15.31 -18.16 -4.82
C MET A 3 14.63 -19.11 -3.84
N ILE A 4 14.67 -20.40 -4.12
CA ILE A 4 14.04 -21.48 -3.36
C ILE A 4 15.07 -22.55 -3.08
N THR A 5 15.26 -22.90 -1.82
CA THR A 5 16.10 -24.04 -1.41
C THR A 5 15.27 -25.06 -0.68
N THR A 6 15.59 -26.35 -0.82
CA THR A 6 14.84 -27.44 -0.20
C THR A 6 15.76 -28.38 0.55
N HIS A 7 15.37 -28.81 1.73
CA HIS A 7 16.01 -29.85 2.50
C HIS A 7 14.96 -30.89 2.92
N GLN A 8 15.23 -32.17 2.65
CA GLN A 8 14.33 -33.26 3.01
C GLN A 8 14.92 -34.06 4.18
N ASN A 9 14.11 -34.26 5.20
CA ASN A 9 14.42 -35.11 6.34
C ASN A 9 13.26 -36.10 6.56
N GLY A 10 13.50 -37.36 6.27
CA GLY A 10 12.43 -38.37 6.31
C GLY A 10 11.24 -38.01 5.41
N GLY A 11 10.06 -37.98 5.99
CA GLY A 11 8.81 -37.60 5.33
C GLY A 11 8.52 -36.11 5.33
N THR A 12 9.43 -35.23 5.73
CA THR A 12 9.22 -33.78 5.78
C THR A 12 10.16 -33.07 4.83
N ILE A 13 9.64 -32.14 4.02
CA ILE A 13 10.42 -31.23 3.20
C ILE A 13 10.38 -29.83 3.83
N THR A 14 11.54 -29.30 4.14
CA THR A 14 11.70 -27.88 4.52
C THR A 14 12.11 -27.08 3.29
N VAL A 15 11.34 -26.05 3.00
CA VAL A 15 11.53 -25.10 1.91
C VAL A 15 11.90 -23.75 2.51
N MET A 16 13.03 -23.18 2.08
CA MET A 16 13.42 -21.82 2.46
C MET A 16 13.31 -20.91 1.23
N LEU A 17 12.57 -19.83 1.39
CA LEU A 17 12.30 -18.84 0.35
C LEU A 17 13.03 -17.53 0.67
N ALA A 18 13.69 -16.95 -0.33
CA ALA A 18 14.15 -15.56 -0.24
C ALA A 18 12.92 -14.64 -0.27
N ALA A 19 12.56 -14.05 0.89
CA ALA A 19 11.31 -13.30 1.03
C ALA A 19 11.15 -12.19 -0.02
N ARG A 20 12.23 -11.48 -0.36
CA ARG A 20 12.23 -10.40 -1.35
C ARG A 20 12.24 -10.88 -2.81
N ALA A 21 12.48 -12.16 -3.07
CA ALA A 21 12.40 -12.74 -4.41
C ALA A 21 10.99 -13.20 -4.76
N ILE A 22 10.07 -13.22 -3.80
CA ILE A 22 8.67 -13.59 -4.02
C ILE A 22 7.98 -12.44 -4.77
N ASN A 23 7.79 -12.65 -6.06
CA ASN A 23 7.15 -11.67 -6.93
C ASN A 23 6.13 -12.37 -7.85
N PRO A 24 4.82 -12.10 -7.66
CA PRO A 24 3.74 -12.68 -8.47
C PRO A 24 3.86 -12.38 -9.97
N LEU A 25 4.55 -11.32 -10.36
CA LEU A 25 4.76 -10.92 -11.75
C LEU A 25 6.11 -11.40 -12.32
N SER A 26 6.92 -12.14 -11.55
CA SER A 26 8.18 -12.73 -12.02
C SER A 26 7.96 -14.11 -12.63
N ARG A 27 8.13 -14.22 -13.95
CA ARG A 27 8.10 -15.52 -14.66
C ARG A 27 9.15 -16.50 -14.12
N LEU A 28 10.30 -15.99 -13.68
CA LEU A 28 11.37 -16.82 -13.12
C LEU A 28 10.92 -17.40 -11.78
N PHE A 29 10.39 -16.57 -10.87
CA PHE A 29 9.89 -17.04 -9.59
C PHE A 29 8.74 -18.03 -9.75
N GLN A 30 7.75 -17.74 -10.62
CA GLN A 30 6.64 -18.65 -10.89
C GLN A 30 7.11 -20.02 -11.41
N ARG A 31 8.14 -20.04 -12.25
CA ARG A 31 8.71 -21.29 -12.77
C ARG A 31 9.40 -22.10 -11.67
N GLU A 32 10.20 -21.44 -10.80
CA GLU A 32 10.84 -22.14 -9.67
C GLU A 32 9.79 -22.65 -8.65
N LEU A 33 8.79 -21.84 -8.34
CA LEU A 33 7.69 -22.25 -7.46
C LEU A 33 6.88 -23.41 -8.08
N GLY A 34 6.59 -23.33 -9.38
CA GLY A 34 5.92 -24.42 -10.11
C GLY A 34 6.70 -25.72 -10.05
N ALA A 35 8.00 -25.70 -10.32
CA ALA A 35 8.86 -26.88 -10.23
C ALA A 35 8.91 -27.46 -8.79
N LEU A 36 8.91 -26.59 -7.77
CA LEU A 36 8.80 -27.05 -6.39
C LEU A 36 7.46 -27.77 -6.15
N ILE A 37 6.34 -27.18 -6.56
CA ILE A 37 5.00 -27.75 -6.36
C ILE A 37 4.85 -29.08 -7.12
N ASP A 38 5.34 -29.17 -8.37
CA ASP A 38 5.38 -30.42 -9.15
C ASP A 38 6.12 -31.53 -8.39
N LYS A 39 7.27 -31.19 -7.78
CA LYS A 39 8.03 -32.13 -6.93
C LYS A 39 7.25 -32.57 -5.70
N LEU A 40 6.58 -31.63 -5.02
CA LEU A 40 5.78 -31.93 -3.81
C LEU A 40 4.59 -32.84 -4.16
N GLU A 41 3.88 -32.55 -5.24
CA GLU A 41 2.75 -33.38 -5.72
C GLU A 41 3.21 -34.81 -6.10
N ALA A 42 4.34 -34.94 -6.79
CA ALA A 42 4.89 -36.24 -7.17
C ALA A 42 5.27 -37.11 -5.96
N GLN A 43 5.66 -36.48 -4.86
CA GLN A 43 6.11 -37.18 -3.64
C GLN A 43 5.06 -37.20 -2.53
N ARG A 44 3.86 -36.65 -2.73
CA ARG A 44 2.88 -36.40 -1.67
C ARG A 44 2.54 -37.63 -0.81
N THR A 45 2.53 -38.83 -1.39
CA THR A 45 2.20 -40.09 -0.67
C THR A 45 3.34 -40.55 0.27
N GLN A 46 4.54 -39.99 0.11
CA GLN A 46 5.72 -40.28 0.92
C GLN A 46 6.00 -39.17 1.95
N LEU A 47 5.27 -38.05 1.83
CA LEU A 47 5.47 -36.89 2.68
C LEU A 47 4.41 -36.84 3.78
N HIS A 48 4.86 -36.52 4.98
CA HIS A 48 4.02 -36.21 6.13
C HIS A 48 3.63 -34.72 6.16
N GLY A 49 4.45 -33.83 5.55
CA GLY A 49 4.15 -32.43 5.41
C GLY A 49 5.31 -31.60 4.84
N VAL A 50 5.01 -30.32 4.65
CA VAL A 50 5.93 -29.33 4.11
C VAL A 50 6.06 -28.20 5.10
N ILE A 51 7.29 -27.75 5.39
CA ILE A 51 7.58 -26.57 6.18
C ILE A 51 8.11 -25.50 5.24
N ILE A 52 7.51 -24.31 5.25
CA ILE A 52 7.94 -23.15 4.46
C ILE A 52 8.47 -22.08 5.40
N GLY A 53 9.76 -21.77 5.27
CA GLY A 53 10.43 -20.68 5.98
C GLY A 53 10.83 -19.57 5.03
N PHE A 54 11.09 -18.40 5.61
CA PHE A 54 11.48 -17.21 4.87
C PHE A 54 12.81 -16.70 5.43
N HIS A 55 13.74 -16.34 4.56
CA HIS A 55 14.96 -15.65 4.96
C HIS A 55 15.04 -14.29 4.29
N SER A 56 15.59 -13.32 5.01
CA SER A 56 15.81 -11.97 4.51
C SER A 56 17.17 -11.93 3.82
N GLU A 57 17.21 -12.08 2.50
CA GLU A 57 18.36 -11.68 1.71
C GLU A 57 18.14 -10.29 1.14
N ALA A 58 19.25 -9.55 0.96
CA ALA A 58 19.23 -8.27 0.25
C ALA A 58 18.97 -8.54 -1.24
N ALA A 59 17.71 -8.56 -1.65
CA ALA A 59 17.36 -8.56 -3.07
C ALA A 59 16.96 -7.14 -3.48
N ASP A 60 17.28 -6.78 -4.73
CA ASP A 60 16.90 -5.49 -5.32
C ASP A 60 15.38 -5.39 -5.43
N ALA A 61 14.75 -4.74 -4.43
CA ALA A 61 13.34 -4.38 -4.49
C ALA A 61 13.04 -3.38 -5.64
N ASP A 62 14.08 -2.76 -6.19
CA ASP A 62 13.96 -1.73 -7.21
C ASP A 62 13.45 -2.30 -8.55
N HIS A 63 13.82 -3.52 -8.94
CA HIS A 63 13.35 -4.13 -10.20
C HIS A 63 11.84 -4.42 -10.24
N GLU A 64 11.22 -4.73 -9.11
CA GLU A 64 9.76 -4.93 -9.06
C GLU A 64 9.03 -3.62 -9.32
N LEU A 65 9.46 -2.54 -8.65
CA LEU A 65 8.86 -1.23 -8.80
C LEU A 65 9.04 -0.67 -10.21
N GLU A 66 10.22 -0.85 -10.83
CA GLU A 66 10.47 -0.45 -12.22
C GLU A 66 9.48 -1.14 -13.19
N HIS A 67 9.28 -2.45 -13.02
CA HIS A 67 8.33 -3.21 -13.83
C HIS A 67 6.89 -2.71 -13.63
N LEU A 68 6.47 -2.45 -12.39
CA LEU A 68 5.14 -1.92 -12.06
C LEU A 68 4.94 -0.50 -12.61
N MET A 69 5.95 0.36 -12.52
CA MET A 69 5.89 1.72 -13.09
C MET A 69 5.78 1.72 -14.62
N ALA A 70 6.31 0.69 -15.28
CA ALA A 70 6.21 0.51 -16.73
C ALA A 70 4.86 -0.06 -17.17
N LEU A 71 4.01 -0.56 -16.26
CA LEU A 71 2.71 -1.12 -16.62
C LEU A 71 1.78 -0.05 -17.21
N THR A 72 1.16 -0.41 -18.34
CA THR A 72 0.16 0.41 -19.02
C THR A 72 -1.15 -0.36 -19.21
N THR A 73 -2.18 0.31 -19.62
CA THR A 73 -3.47 -0.32 -19.95
C THR A 73 -3.31 -1.43 -21.00
N ALA A 74 -2.37 -1.29 -21.94
CA ALA A 74 -2.12 -2.30 -22.97
C ALA A 74 -1.60 -3.63 -22.38
N GLN A 75 -0.92 -3.59 -21.25
CA GLN A 75 -0.35 -4.77 -20.57
C GLN A 75 -1.26 -5.34 -19.48
N ALA A 76 -2.43 -4.74 -19.24
CA ALA A 76 -3.34 -5.21 -18.18
C ALA A 76 -3.77 -6.67 -18.38
N GLY A 77 -3.98 -7.11 -19.63
CA GLY A 77 -4.30 -8.50 -19.95
C GLY A 77 -3.17 -9.47 -19.57
N ASP A 78 -1.93 -9.13 -19.89
CA ASP A 78 -0.75 -9.95 -19.55
C ASP A 78 -0.54 -9.98 -18.02
N CYS A 79 -0.74 -8.86 -17.34
CA CYS A 79 -0.69 -8.77 -15.89
C CYS A 79 -1.72 -9.70 -15.25
N MET A 80 -2.98 -9.64 -15.67
CA MET A 80 -4.05 -10.54 -15.22
C MET A 80 -3.71 -12.01 -15.46
N HIS A 81 -3.14 -12.35 -16.62
CA HIS A 81 -2.72 -13.72 -16.94
C HIS A 81 -1.61 -14.22 -16.00
N MET A 82 -0.60 -13.39 -15.75
CA MET A 82 0.51 -13.72 -14.85
C MET A 82 0.02 -13.90 -13.40
N LEU A 83 -0.85 -13.03 -12.92
CA LEU A 83 -1.46 -13.15 -11.59
C LEU A 83 -2.33 -14.40 -11.48
N GLY A 84 -3.11 -14.73 -12.53
CA GLY A 84 -3.89 -15.97 -12.59
C GLY A 84 -3.01 -17.21 -12.51
N ALA A 85 -1.88 -17.24 -13.23
CA ALA A 85 -0.91 -18.33 -13.17
C ALA A 85 -0.30 -18.48 -11.76
N TYR A 86 0.11 -17.40 -11.13
CA TYR A 86 0.63 -17.42 -9.75
C TYR A 86 -0.43 -17.87 -8.74
N ASN A 87 -1.65 -17.35 -8.83
CA ASN A 87 -2.77 -17.78 -8.00
C ASN A 87 -3.03 -19.28 -8.15
N GLY A 88 -2.96 -19.82 -9.38
CA GLY A 88 -3.06 -21.24 -9.63
C GLY A 88 -1.99 -22.07 -8.92
N LEU A 89 -0.75 -21.58 -8.86
CA LEU A 89 0.32 -22.23 -8.09
C LEU A 89 0.02 -22.24 -6.59
N LEU A 90 -0.43 -21.13 -6.02
CA LEU A 90 -0.81 -21.09 -4.61
C LEU A 90 -2.02 -21.98 -4.31
N ARG A 91 -3.01 -22.06 -5.22
CA ARG A 91 -4.14 -22.99 -5.06
C ARG A 91 -3.70 -24.45 -5.07
N ARG A 92 -2.74 -24.84 -5.92
CA ARG A 92 -2.15 -26.18 -5.88
C ARG A 92 -1.48 -26.48 -4.55
N LEU A 93 -0.77 -25.48 -3.96
CA LEU A 93 -0.17 -25.61 -2.64
C LEU A 93 -1.22 -25.79 -1.54
N GLU A 94 -2.32 -25.03 -1.59
CA GLU A 94 -3.46 -25.12 -0.67
C GLU A 94 -4.24 -26.44 -0.76
N THR A 95 -4.23 -27.07 -1.92
CA THR A 95 -4.93 -28.32 -2.17
C THR A 95 -3.99 -29.52 -2.31
N LEU A 96 -2.77 -29.41 -1.83
CA LEU A 96 -1.73 -30.45 -1.94
C LEU A 96 -2.13 -31.78 -1.24
N GLY A 97 -3.04 -31.71 -0.25
CA GLY A 97 -3.54 -32.87 0.48
C GLY A 97 -2.62 -33.38 1.59
N ILE A 98 -1.55 -32.64 1.89
CA ILE A 98 -0.67 -32.84 3.04
C ILE A 98 -0.48 -31.49 3.76
N PRO A 99 -0.18 -31.47 5.09
CA PRO A 99 0.03 -30.24 5.81
C PRO A 99 1.16 -29.38 5.23
N VAL A 100 0.88 -28.10 5.03
CA VAL A 100 1.87 -27.09 4.68
C VAL A 100 1.90 -26.06 5.80
N ILE A 101 3.03 -25.90 6.45
CA ILE A 101 3.21 -25.06 7.64
C ILE A 101 4.20 -23.95 7.31
N ALA A 102 3.79 -22.70 7.47
CA ALA A 102 4.71 -21.56 7.41
C ALA A 102 5.33 -21.30 8.79
N THR A 103 6.66 -21.14 8.81
CA THR A 103 7.44 -20.69 9.98
C THR A 103 7.94 -19.27 9.74
N LEU A 104 7.64 -18.37 10.68
CA LEU A 104 7.79 -16.93 10.52
C LEU A 104 8.67 -16.38 11.63
N GLY A 105 10.00 -16.43 11.39
CA GLY A 105 11.02 -16.10 12.41
C GLY A 105 11.39 -14.61 12.52
N GLY A 106 10.77 -13.74 11.72
CA GLY A 106 11.05 -12.30 11.71
C GLY A 106 9.96 -11.52 10.99
N PRO A 107 10.21 -10.26 10.57
CA PRO A 107 9.25 -9.46 9.82
C PRO A 107 8.90 -10.13 8.48
N VAL A 108 7.60 -10.34 8.24
CA VAL A 108 7.08 -10.96 7.01
C VAL A 108 6.10 -9.97 6.36
N THR A 109 6.47 -9.45 5.20
CA THR A 109 5.75 -8.34 4.56
C THR A 109 5.40 -8.63 3.10
N GLY A 110 4.34 -8.01 2.59
CA GLY A 110 3.95 -8.10 1.19
C GLY A 110 3.74 -9.54 0.72
N HIS A 111 4.29 -9.89 -0.43
CA HIS A 111 4.07 -11.19 -1.07
C HIS A 111 4.58 -12.40 -0.26
N ALA A 112 5.56 -12.20 0.63
CA ALA A 112 5.98 -13.25 1.57
C ALA A 112 4.86 -13.58 2.56
N LEU A 113 4.16 -12.56 3.08
CA LEU A 113 2.97 -12.78 3.90
C LEU A 113 1.84 -13.42 3.07
N GLY A 114 1.62 -12.96 1.83
CA GLY A 114 0.65 -13.54 0.91
C GLY A 114 0.84 -15.05 0.70
N LEU A 115 2.09 -15.48 0.48
CA LEU A 115 2.43 -16.89 0.35
C LEU A 115 2.25 -17.65 1.69
N ALA A 116 2.63 -17.04 2.81
CA ALA A 116 2.40 -17.63 4.13
C ALA A 116 0.90 -17.83 4.41
N LEU A 117 0.03 -16.90 3.98
CA LEU A 117 -1.43 -17.03 4.11
C LEU A 117 -2.00 -18.19 3.27
N ALA A 118 -1.31 -18.62 2.21
CA ALA A 118 -1.66 -19.81 1.44
C ALA A 118 -1.24 -21.13 2.12
N CYS A 119 -0.43 -21.10 3.18
CA CYS A 119 -0.10 -22.29 3.95
C CYS A 119 -1.25 -22.66 4.89
N HIS A 120 -1.43 -23.98 5.17
CA HIS A 120 -2.48 -24.47 6.06
C HIS A 120 -2.32 -23.98 7.49
N ARG A 121 -1.08 -23.86 7.97
CA ARG A 121 -0.72 -23.36 9.31
C ARG A 121 0.36 -22.29 9.23
N ARG A 122 0.32 -21.36 10.16
CA ARG A 122 1.30 -20.29 10.33
C ARG A 122 1.69 -20.22 11.79
N ILE A 123 2.97 -20.45 12.06
CA ILE A 123 3.56 -20.40 13.41
C ILE A 123 4.66 -19.33 13.37
N SER A 124 4.65 -18.40 14.29
CA SER A 124 5.62 -17.30 14.31
C SER A 124 6.39 -17.20 15.61
N LEU A 125 7.54 -16.53 15.59
CA LEU A 125 8.16 -16.01 16.78
C LEU A 125 7.42 -14.77 17.28
N GLU A 126 7.59 -14.45 18.57
CA GLU A 126 6.90 -13.33 19.23
C GLU A 126 7.32 -11.97 18.68
N GLU A 127 8.59 -11.82 18.27
CA GLU A 127 9.14 -10.59 17.69
C GLU A 127 8.75 -10.36 16.23
N ALA A 128 8.07 -11.30 15.58
CA ALA A 128 7.66 -11.16 14.18
C ALA A 128 6.60 -10.07 13.98
N GLY A 129 6.71 -9.38 12.85
CA GLY A 129 5.75 -8.37 12.41
C GLY A 129 5.19 -8.69 11.03
N PHE A 130 3.92 -8.34 10.78
CA PHE A 130 3.19 -8.71 9.58
C PHE A 130 2.54 -7.51 8.93
N SER A 131 2.80 -7.25 7.64
CA SER A 131 2.19 -6.12 6.93
C SER A 131 1.98 -6.40 5.44
N LEU A 132 0.99 -5.69 4.87
CA LEU A 132 0.72 -5.62 3.42
C LEU A 132 0.79 -4.15 3.00
N PRO A 133 2.01 -3.62 2.75
CA PRO A 133 2.24 -2.18 2.62
C PRO A 133 1.90 -1.60 1.23
N GLN A 134 1.38 -2.38 0.28
CA GLN A 134 1.13 -1.96 -1.10
C GLN A 134 0.22 -0.74 -1.19
N VAL A 135 -0.68 -0.55 -0.23
CA VAL A 135 -1.55 0.64 -0.14
C VAL A 135 -0.76 1.95 -0.05
N HIS A 136 0.43 1.93 0.56
CA HIS A 136 1.31 3.10 0.65
C HIS A 136 1.94 3.48 -0.69
N LEU A 137 1.95 2.54 -1.64
CA LEU A 137 2.37 2.75 -3.02
C LEU A 137 1.17 3.01 -3.96
N GLY A 138 -0.03 3.24 -3.39
CA GLY A 138 -1.23 3.52 -4.15
C GLY A 138 -1.83 2.30 -4.88
N MET A 139 -1.40 1.09 -4.51
CA MET A 139 -1.84 -0.17 -5.10
C MET A 139 -2.61 -1.01 -4.09
N THR A 140 -3.48 -1.88 -4.59
CA THR A 140 -4.07 -2.93 -3.75
C THR A 140 -3.06 -4.06 -3.53
N PRO A 141 -3.09 -4.78 -2.39
CA PRO A 141 -2.49 -6.10 -2.28
C PRO A 141 -3.02 -7.04 -3.35
N VAL A 142 -2.27 -8.08 -3.71
CA VAL A 142 -2.56 -8.96 -4.85
C VAL A 142 -2.15 -10.41 -4.58
N ALA A 143 -2.40 -11.30 -5.51
CA ALA A 143 -2.01 -12.70 -5.41
C ALA A 143 -2.73 -13.47 -4.28
N GLY A 144 -3.97 -13.07 -4.02
CA GLY A 144 -4.82 -13.66 -3.00
C GLY A 144 -4.57 -13.15 -1.58
N GLU A 145 -3.80 -12.07 -1.43
CA GLU A 145 -3.50 -11.44 -0.14
C GLU A 145 -4.77 -10.87 0.51
N ILE A 146 -5.61 -10.15 -0.27
CA ILE A 146 -6.90 -9.64 0.22
C ILE A 146 -7.87 -10.79 0.48
N ALA A 147 -8.01 -11.70 -0.48
CA ALA A 147 -8.97 -12.80 -0.42
C ALA A 147 -8.71 -13.72 0.78
N ARG A 148 -7.42 -14.04 1.06
CA ARG A 148 -7.02 -14.86 2.20
C ARG A 148 -7.14 -14.12 3.52
N ALA A 149 -6.59 -12.90 3.61
CA ALA A 149 -6.63 -12.13 4.84
C ALA A 149 -8.07 -11.86 5.30
N ALA A 150 -8.97 -11.47 4.39
CA ALA A 150 -10.37 -11.22 4.71
C ALA A 150 -11.11 -12.50 5.16
N ARG A 151 -10.79 -13.67 4.56
CA ARG A 151 -11.42 -14.94 4.96
C ARG A 151 -10.86 -15.51 6.27
N LEU A 152 -9.61 -15.27 6.58
CA LEU A 152 -8.98 -15.71 7.83
C LEU A 152 -9.37 -14.85 9.02
N ALA A 153 -9.33 -13.52 8.85
CA ALA A 153 -9.53 -12.57 9.93
C ALA A 153 -10.97 -12.04 10.02
N GLY A 154 -11.74 -12.13 8.95
CA GLY A 154 -13.00 -11.41 8.80
C GLY A 154 -12.79 -9.97 8.36
N LEU A 155 -13.88 -9.33 7.93
CA LEU A 155 -13.82 -8.00 7.30
C LEU A 155 -13.18 -6.96 8.23
N GLN A 156 -13.68 -6.82 9.46
CA GLN A 156 -13.25 -5.77 10.38
C GLN A 156 -11.80 -5.93 10.83
N ALA A 157 -11.37 -7.17 11.17
CA ALA A 157 -10.03 -7.40 11.69
C ALA A 157 -8.95 -7.33 10.59
N ALA A 158 -9.32 -7.56 9.31
CA ALA A 158 -8.42 -7.42 8.18
C ALA A 158 -8.18 -5.96 7.75
N MET A 159 -9.10 -5.02 8.09
CA MET A 159 -9.03 -3.63 7.62
C MET A 159 -7.72 -2.91 7.98
N PRO A 160 -7.18 -2.95 9.19
CA PRO A 160 -5.92 -2.26 9.49
C PRO A 160 -4.75 -2.77 8.63
N LEU A 161 -4.67 -4.08 8.44
CA LEU A 161 -3.64 -4.70 7.60
C LEU A 161 -3.77 -4.29 6.12
N LEU A 162 -4.98 -4.30 5.58
CA LEU A 162 -5.24 -4.13 4.15
C LEU A 162 -5.41 -2.67 3.74
N LEU A 163 -6.24 -1.89 4.47
CA LEU A 163 -6.59 -0.51 4.11
C LEU A 163 -5.55 0.51 4.58
N GLU A 164 -4.81 0.18 5.64
CA GLU A 164 -3.84 1.08 6.25
C GLU A 164 -2.39 0.62 6.05
N GLY A 165 -2.17 -0.60 5.56
CA GLY A 165 -0.83 -1.19 5.48
C GLY A 165 -0.15 -1.32 6.86
N ALA A 166 -0.96 -1.40 7.92
CA ALA A 166 -0.46 -1.44 9.29
C ALA A 166 0.36 -2.71 9.55
N THR A 167 1.42 -2.58 10.33
CA THR A 167 2.17 -3.74 10.82
C THR A 167 1.50 -4.29 12.06
N LEU A 168 1.07 -5.56 12.00
CA LEU A 168 0.54 -6.29 13.13
C LEU A 168 1.66 -7.02 13.87
N SER A 169 1.67 -6.96 15.20
CA SER A 169 2.51 -7.84 16.02
C SER A 169 2.02 -9.29 15.96
N ALA A 170 2.86 -10.26 16.35
CA ALA A 170 2.48 -11.67 16.41
C ALA A 170 1.21 -11.91 17.23
N GLY A 171 1.09 -11.23 18.39
CA GLY A 171 -0.11 -11.31 19.24
C GLY A 171 -1.37 -10.75 18.58
N GLN A 172 -1.24 -9.64 17.83
CA GLN A 172 -2.36 -9.06 17.06
C GLN A 172 -2.77 -9.97 15.90
N ALA A 173 -1.80 -10.52 15.16
CA ALA A 173 -2.04 -11.44 14.06
C ALA A 173 -2.68 -12.76 14.52
N LEU A 174 -2.26 -13.28 15.68
CA LEU A 174 -2.88 -14.45 16.32
C LEU A 174 -4.34 -14.15 16.71
N LYS A 175 -4.58 -13.04 17.37
CA LYS A 175 -5.95 -12.62 17.74
C LYS A 175 -6.85 -12.41 16.52
N ALA A 176 -6.30 -11.94 15.40
CA ALA A 176 -7.02 -11.77 14.15
C ALA A 176 -7.23 -13.09 13.39
N GLY A 177 -6.70 -14.23 13.83
CA GLY A 177 -6.82 -15.51 13.13
C GLY A 177 -5.86 -15.68 11.94
N LEU A 178 -4.94 -14.75 11.75
CA LEU A 178 -3.91 -14.84 10.70
C LEU A 178 -2.79 -15.82 11.07
N LEU A 179 -2.55 -16.04 12.36
CA LEU A 179 -1.63 -17.04 12.90
C LEU A 179 -2.37 -18.13 13.65
N HIS A 180 -1.72 -19.28 13.84
CA HIS A 180 -2.25 -20.42 14.58
C HIS A 180 -1.56 -20.61 15.92
N ALA A 181 -0.27 -20.19 16.02
CA ALA A 181 0.48 -20.21 17.26
C ALA A 181 1.62 -19.17 17.22
N VAL A 182 2.06 -18.76 18.40
CA VAL A 182 3.23 -17.90 18.62
C VAL A 182 4.16 -18.62 19.57
N ALA A 183 5.43 -18.70 19.18
CA ALA A 183 6.51 -19.34 19.94
C ALA A 183 7.41 -18.27 20.57
N GLY A 184 7.90 -18.55 21.78
CA GLY A 184 8.83 -17.66 22.48
C GLY A 184 10.25 -17.71 21.93
N ASP A 185 10.63 -18.83 21.29
CA ASP A 185 11.94 -19.05 20.69
C ASP A 185 11.88 -20.08 19.55
N GLU A 186 13.00 -20.29 18.86
CA GLU A 186 13.11 -21.23 17.74
C GLU A 186 12.88 -22.69 18.15
N GLN A 187 13.30 -23.09 19.36
CA GLN A 187 13.08 -24.46 19.87
C GLN A 187 11.59 -24.70 20.06
N HIS A 188 10.90 -23.79 20.74
CA HIS A 188 9.45 -23.86 20.92
C HIS A 188 8.70 -23.83 19.58
N MET A 189 9.18 -23.04 18.60
CA MET A 189 8.60 -23.04 17.26
C MET A 189 8.76 -24.41 16.58
N ALA A 190 9.92 -25.06 16.71
CA ALA A 190 10.15 -26.40 16.17
C ALA A 190 9.24 -27.46 16.83
N GLU A 191 9.01 -27.37 18.14
CA GLU A 191 8.08 -28.24 18.87
C GLU A 191 6.63 -28.07 18.40
N LEU A 192 6.18 -26.80 18.21
CA LEU A 192 4.83 -26.51 17.68
C LEU A 192 4.66 -27.01 16.25
N VAL A 193 5.68 -26.88 15.40
CA VAL A 193 5.66 -27.40 14.02
C VAL A 193 5.56 -28.94 14.02
N HIS A 194 6.39 -29.59 14.84
CA HIS A 194 6.35 -31.05 14.97
C HIS A 194 4.95 -31.55 15.40
N HIS A 195 4.41 -30.92 16.44
CA HIS A 195 3.05 -31.25 16.91
C HIS A 195 1.97 -31.01 15.84
N ALA A 196 2.11 -29.93 15.05
CA ALA A 196 1.18 -29.62 13.97
C ALA A 196 1.28 -30.61 12.78
N LEU A 197 2.45 -31.22 12.55
CA LEU A 197 2.64 -32.25 11.54
C LEU A 197 2.08 -33.61 11.98
N GLU A 198 2.16 -33.91 13.29
CA GLU A 198 1.63 -35.19 13.86
C GLU A 198 0.12 -35.16 14.09
N ALA A 199 -0.47 -33.96 14.19
CA ALA A 199 -1.90 -33.83 14.38
C ALA A 199 -2.65 -34.33 13.14
N ASP A 200 -3.63 -35.22 13.35
CA ASP A 200 -4.55 -35.69 12.28
C ASP A 200 -5.53 -34.56 11.91
N MET A 201 -5.00 -33.52 11.29
CA MET A 201 -5.76 -32.35 10.88
C MET A 201 -5.88 -32.29 9.38
N PRO A 202 -7.06 -31.89 8.86
CA PRO A 202 -7.25 -31.79 7.43
C PRO A 202 -6.29 -30.74 6.84
N ALA A 203 -5.54 -31.15 5.80
CA ALA A 203 -4.75 -30.25 4.96
C ALA A 203 -5.68 -29.49 3.99
N LEU A 204 -6.48 -28.59 4.55
CA LEU A 204 -7.55 -27.89 3.86
C LEU A 204 -7.61 -26.45 4.37
N GLN A 205 -7.79 -25.52 3.47
CA GLN A 205 -8.03 -24.14 3.85
C GLN A 205 -9.44 -23.95 4.41
N PRO A 206 -9.67 -23.01 5.34
CA PRO A 206 -10.98 -22.82 5.96
C PRO A 206 -12.12 -22.64 4.95
N TRP A 207 -11.90 -21.85 3.90
CA TRP A 207 -12.92 -21.56 2.87
C TRP A 207 -13.21 -22.72 1.91
N ASP A 208 -12.40 -23.76 1.90
CA ASP A 208 -12.66 -25.00 1.15
C ASP A 208 -13.48 -26.01 1.98
N ALA A 209 -13.69 -25.73 3.28
CA ALA A 209 -14.48 -26.55 4.16
C ALA A 209 -15.98 -26.22 4.05
N LYS A 210 -16.84 -27.25 3.96
CA LYS A 210 -18.30 -27.07 3.79
C LYS A 210 -18.98 -26.28 4.92
N ALA A 211 -18.43 -26.32 6.13
CA ALA A 211 -19.00 -25.66 7.31
C ALA A 211 -18.32 -24.32 7.63
N TRP A 212 -17.48 -23.81 6.72
CA TRP A 212 -16.80 -22.53 6.98
C TRP A 212 -17.80 -21.38 7.15
N ARG A 213 -17.49 -20.50 8.07
CA ARG A 213 -18.20 -19.26 8.33
C ARG A 213 -17.20 -18.09 8.38
N LEU A 214 -17.61 -16.94 7.89
CA LEU A 214 -16.78 -15.74 7.90
C LEU A 214 -16.55 -15.29 9.36
N PRO A 215 -15.29 -15.18 9.82
CA PRO A 215 -15.00 -14.64 11.14
C PRO A 215 -15.54 -13.21 11.30
N GLY A 216 -16.09 -12.90 12.47
CA GLY A 216 -16.68 -11.58 12.75
C GLY A 216 -18.11 -11.37 12.22
N GLY A 217 -18.66 -12.32 11.50
CA GLY A 217 -20.05 -12.31 10.98
C GLY A 217 -20.14 -12.25 9.46
N GLU A 218 -21.22 -12.79 8.94
CA GLU A 218 -21.53 -12.76 7.51
C GLU A 218 -21.81 -11.31 7.04
N LEU A 219 -21.71 -11.07 5.73
CA LEU A 219 -21.83 -9.71 5.15
C LEU A 219 -23.21 -9.08 5.40
N ASP A 220 -24.26 -9.86 5.55
CA ASP A 220 -25.63 -9.43 5.85
C ASP A 220 -25.91 -9.27 7.35
N SER A 221 -24.94 -9.58 8.21
CA SER A 221 -25.08 -9.41 9.65
C SER A 221 -25.12 -7.91 10.04
N ALA A 222 -25.92 -7.56 11.05
CA ALA A 222 -26.09 -6.18 11.46
C ALA A 222 -24.78 -5.44 11.79
N PRO A 223 -23.78 -6.05 12.49
CA PRO A 223 -22.51 -5.36 12.74
C PRO A 223 -21.72 -5.08 11.45
N VAL A 224 -21.71 -6.01 10.51
CA VAL A 224 -20.96 -5.84 9.25
C VAL A 224 -21.66 -4.81 8.36
N LEU A 225 -22.98 -4.84 8.26
CA LEU A 225 -23.73 -3.81 7.53
C LEU A 225 -23.50 -2.42 8.10
N ALA A 226 -23.52 -2.26 9.43
CA ALA A 226 -23.23 -0.97 10.07
C ALA A 226 -21.81 -0.47 9.75
N LEU A 227 -20.81 -1.37 9.73
CA LEU A 227 -19.44 -1.05 9.33
C LEU A 227 -19.39 -0.58 7.87
N LEU A 228 -20.00 -1.32 6.94
CA LEU A 228 -19.98 -1.02 5.52
C LEU A 228 -20.69 0.28 5.15
N GLN A 229 -21.70 0.70 5.93
CA GLN A 229 -22.37 1.97 5.72
C GLN A 229 -21.45 3.17 6.00
N VAL A 230 -20.49 3.05 6.92
CA VAL A 230 -19.64 4.19 7.33
C VAL A 230 -18.22 4.11 6.73
N ALA A 231 -17.72 2.92 6.42
CA ALA A 231 -16.35 2.72 5.96
C ALA A 231 -15.96 3.56 4.72
N PRO A 232 -16.78 3.66 3.66
CA PRO A 232 -16.44 4.49 2.49
C PRO A 232 -16.30 5.98 2.82
N ALA A 233 -17.18 6.50 3.69
CA ALA A 233 -17.13 7.90 4.11
C ALA A 233 -15.89 8.17 4.99
N MET A 234 -15.55 7.27 5.89
CA MET A 234 -14.33 7.35 6.71
C MET A 234 -13.06 7.28 5.84
N LEU A 235 -13.01 6.39 4.85
CA LEU A 235 -11.88 6.31 3.91
C LEU A 235 -11.73 7.61 3.13
N ARG A 236 -12.82 8.15 2.60
CA ARG A 236 -12.80 9.41 1.86
C ARG A 236 -12.40 10.59 2.74
N GLU A 237 -12.83 10.64 4.01
CA GLU A 237 -12.41 11.66 4.95
C GLU A 237 -10.90 11.58 5.23
N ARG A 238 -10.35 10.39 5.44
CA ARG A 238 -8.91 10.17 5.72
C ARG A 238 -8.02 10.47 4.53
N THR A 239 -8.47 10.15 3.32
CA THR A 239 -7.69 10.28 2.07
C THR A 239 -7.93 11.58 1.32
N GLY A 240 -8.91 12.39 1.76
CA GLY A 240 -9.38 13.55 1.00
C GLY A 240 -9.97 13.18 -0.38
N GLY A 241 -10.19 11.89 -0.66
CA GLY A 241 -10.60 11.38 -1.97
C GLY A 241 -9.47 11.23 -2.98
N HIS A 242 -8.20 11.42 -2.56
CA HIS A 242 -7.04 11.41 -3.44
C HIS A 242 -6.32 10.05 -3.53
N ALA A 243 -6.70 9.08 -2.71
CA ALA A 243 -6.09 7.75 -2.68
C ALA A 243 -7.11 6.68 -3.10
N PRO A 244 -7.08 6.20 -4.35
CA PRO A 244 -8.04 5.21 -4.84
C PRO A 244 -7.80 3.80 -4.28
N ALA A 245 -6.58 3.47 -3.84
CA ALA A 245 -6.25 2.13 -3.40
C ALA A 245 -7.06 1.65 -2.18
N PRO A 246 -7.25 2.40 -1.08
CA PRO A 246 -8.06 1.96 0.05
C PRO A 246 -9.53 1.67 -0.32
N GLU A 247 -10.13 2.49 -1.20
CA GLU A 247 -11.49 2.23 -1.71
C GLU A 247 -11.54 0.95 -2.55
N ALA A 248 -10.56 0.76 -3.45
CA ALA A 248 -10.44 -0.45 -4.27
C ALA A 248 -10.22 -1.70 -3.43
N ILE A 249 -9.42 -1.62 -2.36
CA ILE A 249 -9.21 -2.71 -1.39
C ILE A 249 -10.53 -3.07 -0.70
N LEU A 250 -11.27 -2.08 -0.20
CA LEU A 250 -12.56 -2.32 0.45
C LEU A 250 -13.56 -2.98 -0.52
N CYS A 251 -13.62 -2.51 -1.77
CA CYS A 251 -14.43 -3.14 -2.81
C CYS A 251 -14.01 -4.60 -3.06
N ALA A 252 -12.70 -4.86 -3.21
CA ALA A 252 -12.18 -6.20 -3.42
C ALA A 252 -12.50 -7.14 -2.25
N MET A 253 -12.41 -6.65 -0.99
CA MET A 253 -12.81 -7.41 0.19
C MET A 253 -14.30 -7.79 0.14
N VAL A 254 -15.17 -6.81 -0.08
CA VAL A 254 -16.63 -7.00 -0.03
C VAL A 254 -17.12 -7.84 -1.21
N GLU A 255 -16.72 -7.53 -2.43
CA GLU A 255 -17.08 -8.31 -3.62
C GLU A 255 -16.53 -9.74 -3.54
N GLY A 256 -15.25 -9.87 -3.12
CA GLY A 256 -14.60 -11.16 -2.99
C GLY A 256 -15.23 -12.08 -1.94
N LEU A 257 -15.79 -11.54 -0.87
CA LEU A 257 -16.49 -12.34 0.15
C LEU A 257 -17.90 -12.78 -0.27
N GLN A 258 -18.46 -12.24 -1.36
CA GLN A 258 -19.77 -12.61 -1.90
C GLN A 258 -19.72 -13.76 -2.92
N VAL A 259 -18.52 -14.16 -3.32
CA VAL A 259 -18.30 -15.15 -4.38
C VAL A 259 -17.41 -16.29 -3.89
N ASP A 260 -17.27 -17.33 -4.70
CA ASP A 260 -16.30 -18.40 -4.45
C ASP A 260 -14.86 -17.85 -4.43
N PHE A 261 -13.94 -18.65 -3.87
CA PHE A 261 -12.58 -18.21 -3.65
C PHE A 261 -11.81 -17.89 -4.94
N ASP A 262 -12.00 -18.71 -5.98
CA ASP A 262 -11.29 -18.54 -7.25
C ASP A 262 -11.78 -17.27 -7.98
N THR A 263 -13.09 -17.00 -7.93
CA THR A 263 -13.66 -15.73 -8.41
C THR A 263 -13.15 -14.52 -7.61
N ALA A 264 -12.98 -14.66 -6.29
CA ALA A 264 -12.40 -13.61 -5.46
C ALA A 264 -10.96 -13.25 -5.86
N LEU A 265 -10.14 -14.24 -6.24
CA LEU A 265 -8.79 -14.02 -6.76
C LEU A 265 -8.77 -13.22 -8.08
N LEU A 266 -9.76 -13.45 -8.95
CA LEU A 266 -9.91 -12.66 -10.19
C LEU A 266 -10.33 -11.22 -9.90
N ILE A 267 -11.27 -11.02 -8.97
CA ILE A 267 -11.71 -9.68 -8.53
C ILE A 267 -10.54 -8.89 -7.97
N GLU A 268 -9.75 -9.48 -7.07
CA GLU A 268 -8.56 -8.89 -6.48
C GLU A 268 -7.54 -8.49 -7.56
N SER A 269 -7.24 -9.41 -8.49
CA SER A 269 -6.30 -9.16 -9.60
C SER A 269 -6.75 -8.00 -10.49
N ARG A 270 -8.07 -7.86 -10.74
CA ARG A 270 -8.63 -6.75 -11.50
C ARG A 270 -8.41 -5.41 -10.79
N TYR A 271 -8.70 -5.34 -9.49
CA TYR A 271 -8.47 -4.12 -8.70
C TYR A 271 -6.99 -3.76 -8.62
N PHE A 272 -6.10 -4.77 -8.52
CA PHE A 272 -4.66 -4.54 -8.58
C PHE A 272 -4.24 -3.91 -9.91
N CYS A 273 -4.60 -4.51 -11.04
CA CYS A 273 -4.26 -3.95 -12.35
C CYS A 273 -4.79 -2.52 -12.52
N GLN A 274 -6.00 -2.25 -12.06
CA GLN A 274 -6.60 -0.91 -12.11
C GLN A 274 -5.81 0.12 -11.28
N THR A 275 -5.42 -0.25 -10.05
CA THR A 275 -4.70 0.66 -9.16
C THR A 275 -3.23 0.81 -9.56
N ALA A 276 -2.54 -0.27 -9.96
CA ALA A 276 -1.13 -0.25 -10.34
C ALA A 276 -0.84 0.64 -11.56
N ILE A 277 -1.76 0.69 -12.55
CA ILE A 277 -1.62 1.56 -13.74
C ILE A 277 -2.06 3.01 -13.47
N SER A 278 -2.55 3.33 -12.28
CA SER A 278 -3.04 4.67 -11.97
C SER A 278 -1.89 5.69 -11.88
N PRO A 279 -2.12 6.96 -12.24
CA PRO A 279 -1.12 8.02 -12.03
C PRO A 279 -0.71 8.14 -10.55
N VAL A 280 -1.65 7.92 -9.62
CA VAL A 280 -1.37 7.98 -8.17
C VAL A 280 -0.35 6.92 -7.76
N ALA A 281 -0.52 5.67 -8.22
CA ALA A 281 0.43 4.61 -7.90
C ALA A 281 1.82 4.90 -8.49
N ARG A 282 1.89 5.36 -9.75
CA ARG A 282 3.17 5.74 -10.37
C ARG A 282 3.89 6.83 -9.59
N ASN A 283 3.16 7.87 -9.18
CA ASN A 283 3.70 8.96 -8.40
C ASN A 283 4.23 8.50 -7.04
N LEU A 284 3.47 7.65 -6.33
CA LEU A 284 3.89 7.12 -5.03
C LEU A 284 5.07 6.14 -5.16
N MET A 285 5.09 5.29 -6.19
CA MET A 285 6.23 4.41 -6.48
C MET A 285 7.49 5.22 -6.80
N ARG A 286 7.39 6.26 -7.66
CA ARG A 286 8.51 7.15 -7.95
C ARG A 286 9.05 7.80 -6.68
N LEU A 287 8.19 8.39 -5.86
CA LEU A 287 8.59 9.00 -4.59
C LEU A 287 9.26 8.01 -3.64
N SER A 288 8.87 6.73 -3.66
CA SER A 288 9.48 5.71 -2.82
C SER A 288 10.90 5.32 -3.23
N GLN A 289 11.28 5.58 -4.49
CA GLN A 289 12.61 5.29 -5.02
C GLN A 289 13.61 6.46 -4.82
N ILE A 290 13.12 7.69 -4.56
CA ILE A 290 13.99 8.84 -4.34
C ILE A 290 14.78 8.64 -3.04
N ARG A 291 16.08 8.85 -3.14
CA ARG A 291 17.01 8.78 -2.00
C ARG A 291 17.62 10.15 -1.77
N CYS A 292 17.24 10.80 -0.70
CA CYS A 292 17.88 12.03 -0.21
C CYS A 292 17.93 12.04 1.31
N ASP A 293 18.82 12.86 1.87
CA ASP A 293 18.92 13.08 3.31
C ASP A 293 17.94 14.17 3.75
N LEU A 294 16.75 13.78 4.16
CA LEU A 294 15.72 14.69 4.67
C LEU A 294 16.12 15.43 5.96
N ALA A 295 17.15 14.96 6.67
CA ALA A 295 17.69 15.61 7.86
C ALA A 295 18.78 16.63 7.54
N SER A 296 19.19 16.76 6.27
CA SER A 296 20.23 17.69 5.84
C SER A 296 19.82 19.15 6.12
N PRO A 297 20.80 20.05 6.41
CA PRO A 297 20.53 21.49 6.52
C PRO A 297 19.92 22.09 5.25
N ALA A 298 20.29 21.58 4.07
CA ALA A 298 19.74 22.03 2.78
C ALA A 298 18.25 21.69 2.66
N ALA A 299 17.86 20.44 2.95
CA ALA A 299 16.46 20.00 2.97
C ALA A 299 15.62 20.80 3.98
N ALA A 300 16.18 21.08 5.16
CA ALA A 300 15.52 21.89 6.19
C ALA A 300 15.33 23.36 5.75
N ALA A 301 16.33 23.96 5.10
CA ALA A 301 16.26 25.32 4.57
C ALA A 301 15.20 25.41 3.45
N PHE A 302 15.23 24.48 2.50
CA PHE A 302 14.24 24.43 1.42
C PHE A 302 12.82 24.22 1.97
N ALA A 303 12.62 23.30 2.91
CA ALA A 303 11.34 23.10 3.57
C ALA A 303 10.86 24.38 4.30
N SER A 304 11.77 25.17 4.88
CA SER A 304 11.44 26.47 5.49
C SER A 304 10.91 27.45 4.43
N THR A 305 11.56 27.54 3.27
CA THR A 305 11.11 28.37 2.15
C THR A 305 9.69 27.99 1.71
N LEU A 306 9.41 26.71 1.56
CA LEU A 306 8.07 26.23 1.17
C LEU A 306 7.00 26.56 2.23
N ARG A 307 7.32 26.38 3.52
CA ARG A 307 6.40 26.73 4.60
C ARG A 307 6.12 28.24 4.65
N GLN A 308 7.14 29.07 4.37
CA GLN A 308 6.96 30.52 4.28
C GLN A 308 6.08 30.91 3.09
N ALA A 309 6.27 30.29 1.92
CA ALA A 309 5.42 30.52 0.76
C ALA A 309 3.95 30.15 1.05
N TYR A 310 3.73 29.01 1.71
CA TYR A 310 2.39 28.55 2.12
C TYR A 310 1.75 29.51 3.14
N ALA A 311 2.50 29.96 4.15
CA ALA A 311 2.04 30.91 5.15
C ALA A 311 1.72 32.27 4.52
N GLY A 312 2.60 32.79 3.65
CA GLY A 312 2.36 34.04 2.95
C GLY A 312 1.11 34.03 2.09
N GLU A 313 0.86 32.93 1.37
CA GLU A 313 -0.34 32.81 0.55
C GLU A 313 -1.61 32.68 1.41
N THR A 314 -1.55 31.95 2.53
CA THR A 314 -2.68 31.89 3.47
C THR A 314 -3.01 33.25 4.08
N ASP A 315 -2.00 34.06 4.39
CA ASP A 315 -2.20 35.41 4.91
C ASP A 315 -2.75 36.36 3.83
N ALA A 316 -2.31 36.23 2.57
CA ALA A 316 -2.87 36.97 1.44
C ALA A 316 -4.37 36.63 1.22
N LEU A 317 -4.73 35.35 1.28
CA LEU A 317 -6.12 34.91 1.16
C LEU A 317 -7.00 35.44 2.32
N ARG A 318 -6.46 35.54 3.54
CA ARG A 318 -7.14 36.18 4.68
C ARG A 318 -7.38 37.67 4.44
N ALA A 319 -6.36 38.37 3.89
CA ALA A 319 -6.48 39.77 3.52
C ALA A 319 -7.54 39.98 2.40
N ASP A 320 -7.69 39.01 1.50
CA ASP A 320 -8.76 38.98 0.47
C ASP A 320 -10.15 38.65 1.09
N GLY A 321 -10.27 38.49 2.40
CA GLY A 321 -11.53 38.24 3.09
C GLY A 321 -11.96 36.78 3.14
N VAL A 322 -11.10 35.82 2.81
CA VAL A 322 -11.40 34.37 2.88
C VAL A 322 -11.46 33.93 4.35
N SER A 323 -12.55 33.29 4.73
CA SER A 323 -12.76 32.82 6.11
C SER A 323 -11.86 31.62 6.45
N GLU A 324 -11.50 31.46 7.72
CA GLU A 324 -10.70 30.34 8.22
C GLU A 324 -11.34 28.95 7.92
N SER A 325 -12.64 28.87 7.93
CA SER A 325 -13.35 27.63 7.59
C SER A 325 -13.20 27.28 6.12
N LEU A 326 -13.27 28.28 5.23
CA LEU A 326 -13.10 28.11 3.79
C LEU A 326 -11.66 27.77 3.44
N LEU A 327 -10.67 28.42 4.06
CA LEU A 327 -9.25 28.10 3.92
C LEU A 327 -8.95 26.65 4.32
N ARG A 328 -9.42 26.22 5.49
CA ARG A 328 -9.24 24.83 5.94
C ARG A 328 -9.89 23.81 5.01
N ASN A 329 -11.08 24.11 4.52
CA ASN A 329 -11.77 23.22 3.57
C ASN A 329 -11.03 23.14 2.22
N ALA A 330 -10.53 24.27 1.72
CA ALA A 330 -9.76 24.32 0.48
C ALA A 330 -8.41 23.59 0.62
N ALA A 331 -7.69 23.77 1.72
CA ALA A 331 -6.46 23.05 2.03
C ALA A 331 -6.72 21.52 2.10
N ARG A 332 -7.79 21.10 2.79
CA ARG A 332 -8.20 19.68 2.83
C ARG A 332 -8.51 19.15 1.44
N ALA A 333 -9.28 19.90 0.64
CA ALA A 333 -9.62 19.50 -0.73
C ALA A 333 -8.39 19.45 -1.64
N ALA A 334 -7.35 20.23 -1.36
CA ALA A 334 -6.06 20.16 -2.02
C ALA A 334 -5.17 18.99 -1.55
N GLY A 335 -5.50 18.35 -0.43
CA GLY A 335 -4.63 17.36 0.23
C GLY A 335 -3.45 17.97 0.99
N LEU A 336 -3.54 19.28 1.29
CA LEU A 336 -2.52 20.03 2.03
C LEU A 336 -2.78 20.01 3.55
N PRO A 337 -1.74 20.24 4.37
CA PRO A 337 -1.91 20.42 5.81
C PRO A 337 -2.80 21.63 6.13
N PRO A 338 -3.39 21.67 7.35
CA PRO A 338 -4.15 22.84 7.79
C PRO A 338 -3.34 24.13 7.63
N PRO A 339 -3.96 25.24 7.17
CA PRO A 339 -3.31 26.53 7.10
C PRO A 339 -2.69 26.93 8.45
N PRO A 340 -1.47 27.48 8.49
CA PRO A 340 -0.88 27.97 9.72
C PRO A 340 -1.75 29.09 10.31
N ALA A 341 -1.66 29.30 11.62
CA ALA A 341 -2.30 30.44 12.27
C ALA A 341 -1.83 31.76 11.65
N ALA A 342 -2.70 32.77 11.63
CA ALA A 342 -2.38 34.09 11.13
C ALA A 342 -1.11 34.64 11.82
N GLY A 343 -0.15 35.10 11.02
CA GLY A 343 1.11 35.69 11.52
C GLY A 343 0.85 36.97 12.29
N PRO A 344 1.79 37.41 13.19
CA PRO A 344 1.70 38.70 13.84
C PRO A 344 1.90 39.79 12.77
N GLY A 345 0.81 40.34 12.28
CA GLY A 345 0.79 41.32 11.20
C GLY A 345 -0.12 40.98 10.01
N ALA A 346 -0.86 39.91 10.10
CA ALA A 346 -1.88 39.62 9.10
C ALA A 346 -2.86 40.80 9.01
N ALA A 347 -2.94 41.42 7.81
CA ALA A 347 -3.78 42.57 7.57
C ALA A 347 -5.24 42.22 7.86
N ALA A 348 -5.95 43.11 8.58
CA ALA A 348 -7.38 43.03 8.68
C ALA A 348 -8.00 43.05 7.26
N PRO A 349 -9.14 42.38 7.04
CA PRO A 349 -9.80 42.36 5.73
C PRO A 349 -9.94 43.79 5.20
N SER A 350 -9.42 44.06 3.99
CA SER A 350 -9.57 45.37 3.35
C SER A 350 -11.05 45.59 3.04
N ALA A 351 -11.61 46.68 3.60
CA ALA A 351 -12.99 47.09 3.35
C ALA A 351 -13.25 47.55 1.90
N ASP A 352 -12.17 47.70 1.08
CA ASP A 352 -12.18 48.25 -0.28
C ASP A 352 -12.11 47.17 -1.38
N ALA A 353 -12.50 45.93 -1.12
CA ALA A 353 -12.43 44.86 -2.12
C ALA A 353 -13.51 45.03 -3.20
N ALA A 354 -13.22 45.88 -4.20
CA ALA A 354 -13.97 45.95 -5.47
C ALA A 354 -13.74 44.72 -6.40
N ALA A 355 -12.85 43.81 -6.01
CA ALA A 355 -12.63 42.56 -6.74
C ALA A 355 -13.58 41.46 -6.26
N PRO A 356 -14.12 40.64 -7.17
CA PRO A 356 -14.94 39.49 -6.77
C PRO A 356 -14.12 38.57 -5.83
N ALA A 357 -14.78 38.08 -4.78
CA ALA A 357 -14.15 37.14 -3.84
C ALA A 357 -13.66 35.89 -4.61
N PRO A 358 -12.48 35.33 -4.27
CA PRO A 358 -11.95 34.15 -4.96
C PRO A 358 -12.91 32.97 -4.77
N THR A 359 -13.08 32.18 -5.83
CA THR A 359 -13.89 30.96 -5.77
C THR A 359 -13.20 29.90 -4.91
N PHE A 360 -13.93 28.87 -4.52
CA PHE A 360 -13.35 27.74 -3.76
C PHE A 360 -12.19 27.08 -4.53
N ASP A 361 -12.32 26.90 -5.85
CA ASP A 361 -11.28 26.34 -6.70
C ASP A 361 -10.07 27.27 -6.82
N ASP A 362 -10.28 28.60 -6.87
CA ASP A 362 -9.18 29.56 -6.87
C ASP A 362 -8.39 29.51 -5.55
N ILE A 363 -9.07 29.40 -4.41
CA ILE A 363 -8.42 29.30 -3.11
C ILE A 363 -7.60 28.00 -3.03
N ARG A 364 -8.20 26.88 -3.44
CA ARG A 364 -7.52 25.57 -3.48
C ARG A 364 -6.26 25.64 -4.36
N ASP A 365 -6.40 26.14 -5.57
CA ASP A 365 -5.30 26.23 -6.53
C ASP A 365 -4.21 27.21 -6.04
N ARG A 366 -4.56 28.37 -5.46
CA ARG A 366 -3.58 29.30 -4.89
C ARG A 366 -2.70 28.65 -3.82
N LEU A 367 -3.30 27.83 -2.94
CA LEU A 367 -2.55 27.12 -1.90
C LEU A 367 -1.55 26.09 -2.49
N LEU A 368 -1.97 25.34 -3.54
CA LEU A 368 -1.08 24.39 -4.23
C LEU A 368 0.01 25.10 -5.01
N TYR A 369 -0.38 26.13 -5.76
CA TYR A 369 0.52 26.88 -6.65
C TYR A 369 1.57 27.70 -5.87
N ALA A 370 1.27 28.14 -4.66
CA ALA A 370 2.25 28.82 -3.81
C ALA A 370 3.46 27.93 -3.51
N LEU A 371 3.21 26.69 -3.12
CA LEU A 371 4.25 25.69 -2.88
C LEU A 371 4.97 25.31 -4.18
N ALA A 372 4.22 25.08 -5.25
CA ALA A 372 4.75 24.67 -6.53
C ALA A 372 5.62 25.77 -7.18
N ASN A 373 5.21 27.05 -7.12
CA ASN A 373 6.01 28.19 -7.59
C ASN A 373 7.33 28.31 -6.81
N ALA A 374 7.27 28.21 -5.48
CA ALA A 374 8.48 28.28 -4.64
C ALA A 374 9.44 27.10 -4.92
N THR A 375 8.87 25.92 -5.18
CA THR A 375 9.67 24.75 -5.57
C THR A 375 10.34 24.96 -6.92
N HIS A 376 9.59 25.40 -7.92
CA HIS A 376 10.13 25.64 -9.27
C HIS A 376 11.24 26.69 -9.25
N ALA A 377 11.03 27.78 -8.53
CA ALA A 377 12.06 28.82 -8.39
C ALA A 377 13.37 28.31 -7.78
N ALA A 378 13.28 27.42 -6.77
CA ALA A 378 14.46 26.83 -6.14
C ALA A 378 15.18 25.82 -7.07
N VAL A 379 14.42 25.04 -7.84
CA VAL A 379 14.97 24.11 -8.83
C VAL A 379 15.66 24.87 -9.97
N ASP A 380 15.04 25.91 -10.50
CA ASP A 380 15.60 26.74 -11.58
C ASP A 380 16.85 27.50 -11.13
N ALA A 381 16.91 27.91 -9.86
CA ALA A 381 18.12 28.52 -9.28
C ALA A 381 19.26 27.51 -9.06
N GLY A 382 18.96 26.21 -9.14
CA GLY A 382 19.93 25.16 -8.83
C GLY A 382 20.18 24.94 -7.33
N ASP A 383 19.31 25.46 -6.47
CA ASP A 383 19.41 25.30 -5.02
C ASP A 383 19.07 23.89 -4.54
N VAL A 384 18.24 23.19 -5.30
CA VAL A 384 17.77 21.82 -5.03
C VAL A 384 17.50 21.10 -6.35
N ASP A 385 17.75 19.80 -6.43
CA ASP A 385 17.33 19.01 -7.59
C ASP A 385 15.83 18.66 -7.54
N SER A 386 15.25 18.32 -8.70
CA SER A 386 13.81 18.08 -8.84
C SER A 386 13.30 16.94 -7.98
N ASP A 387 14.04 15.81 -7.89
CA ASP A 387 13.64 14.65 -7.11
C ASP A 387 13.72 14.93 -5.60
N GLU A 388 14.80 15.58 -5.15
CA GLU A 388 14.91 16.03 -3.76
C GLU A 388 13.80 17.02 -3.42
N ALA A 389 13.51 17.99 -4.30
CA ALA A 389 12.44 18.97 -4.13
C ALA A 389 11.07 18.30 -3.98
N ASP A 390 10.77 17.28 -4.79
CA ASP A 390 9.54 16.51 -4.69
C ASP A 390 9.44 15.80 -3.34
N LEU A 391 10.49 15.07 -2.94
CA LEU A 391 10.46 14.33 -1.68
C LEU A 391 10.36 15.25 -0.46
N VAL A 392 11.13 16.36 -0.42
CA VAL A 392 11.07 17.37 0.65
C VAL A 392 9.70 18.02 0.71
N SER A 393 9.13 18.43 -0.44
CA SER A 393 7.79 19.05 -0.48
C SER A 393 6.73 18.14 0.11
N VAL A 394 6.78 16.84 -0.19
CA VAL A 394 5.83 15.85 0.31
C VAL A 394 6.08 15.52 1.78
N ARG A 395 7.33 15.16 2.14
CA ARG A 395 7.63 14.61 3.47
C ARG A 395 7.76 15.65 4.56
N LEU A 396 8.27 16.84 4.24
CA LEU A 396 8.53 17.88 5.23
C LEU A 396 7.50 19.01 5.19
N CYS A 397 6.78 19.21 4.07
CA CYS A 397 5.81 20.29 3.92
C CYS A 397 4.38 19.81 3.70
N GLY A 398 4.16 18.49 3.53
CA GLY A 398 2.84 17.91 3.36
C GLY A 398 2.20 18.21 2.00
N PHE A 399 3.01 18.48 0.97
CA PHE A 399 2.48 18.56 -0.40
C PHE A 399 1.83 17.23 -0.80
N PRO A 400 0.73 17.23 -1.57
CA PRO A 400 -0.01 16.01 -1.85
C PRO A 400 0.81 14.95 -2.57
N ALA A 401 1.11 13.83 -1.90
CA ALA A 401 1.95 12.77 -2.45
C ALA A 401 1.38 12.12 -3.73
N HIS A 402 0.05 12.10 -3.88
CA HIS A 402 -0.62 11.57 -5.07
C HIS A 402 -0.27 12.34 -6.35
N THR A 403 0.21 13.56 -6.25
CA THR A 403 0.68 14.37 -7.39
C THR A 403 2.11 14.07 -7.81
N GLY A 404 2.87 13.33 -6.99
CA GLY A 404 4.28 13.03 -7.22
C GLY A 404 5.26 14.04 -6.64
N GLY A 405 4.78 15.08 -5.95
CA GLY A 405 5.58 16.19 -5.40
C GLY A 405 5.40 17.49 -6.16
N ALA A 406 5.95 18.57 -5.62
CA ALA A 406 5.64 19.92 -6.11
C ALA A 406 6.31 20.25 -7.45
N ALA A 407 7.53 19.75 -7.73
CA ALA A 407 8.17 19.90 -9.03
C ALA A 407 7.48 19.06 -10.10
N HIS A 408 7.21 17.78 -9.80
CA HIS A 408 6.48 16.87 -10.69
C HIS A 408 5.06 17.36 -10.99
N PHE A 409 4.40 17.98 -10.03
CA PHE A 409 3.07 18.59 -10.24
C PHE A 409 3.10 19.65 -11.34
N VAL A 410 4.12 20.53 -11.37
CA VAL A 410 4.29 21.54 -12.44
C VAL A 410 4.50 20.88 -13.80
N GLU A 411 5.33 19.83 -13.86
CA GLU A 411 5.58 19.08 -15.09
C GLU A 411 4.31 18.40 -15.61
N HIS A 412 3.54 17.79 -14.71
CA HIS A 412 2.30 17.08 -15.06
C HIS A 412 1.21 18.03 -15.57
N VAL A 413 1.06 19.20 -14.94
CA VAL A 413 0.13 20.26 -15.41
C VAL A 413 0.60 20.84 -16.75
N GLY A 414 1.90 20.82 -16.99
CA GLY A 414 2.57 21.46 -18.10
C GLY A 414 2.90 22.94 -17.81
N LYS A 415 4.17 23.33 -17.98
CA LYS A 415 4.69 24.65 -17.61
C LYS A 415 3.83 25.82 -18.15
N ASP A 416 3.43 25.77 -19.42
CA ASP A 416 2.57 26.81 -20.03
C ASP A 416 1.20 26.93 -19.37
N SER A 417 0.56 25.79 -19.09
CA SER A 417 -0.76 25.74 -18.46
C SER A 417 -0.67 26.23 -17.01
N PHE A 418 0.39 25.82 -16.32
CA PHE A 418 0.68 26.25 -14.95
C PHE A 418 0.92 27.76 -14.88
N ALA A 419 1.75 28.31 -15.78
CA ALA A 419 2.02 29.75 -15.87
C ALA A 419 0.75 30.57 -16.13
N LYS A 420 -0.09 30.12 -17.09
CA LYS A 420 -1.37 30.78 -17.37
C LYS A 420 -2.30 30.78 -16.16
N ARG A 421 -2.42 29.65 -15.45
CA ARG A 421 -3.27 29.56 -14.25
C ARG A 421 -2.71 30.40 -13.10
N SER A 422 -1.39 30.37 -12.86
CA SER A 422 -0.72 31.18 -11.85
C SER A 422 -0.98 32.69 -12.09
N ALA A 423 -0.87 33.14 -13.34
CA ALA A 423 -1.16 34.54 -13.71
C ALA A 423 -2.66 34.90 -13.51
N ALA A 424 -3.58 33.99 -13.87
CA ALA A 424 -5.01 34.17 -13.64
C ALA A 424 -5.36 34.29 -12.16
N LEU A 425 -4.63 33.60 -11.29
CA LEU A 425 -4.75 33.66 -9.83
C LEU A 425 -4.05 34.89 -9.22
N LYS A 426 -3.45 35.76 -10.03
CA LYS A 426 -2.69 36.96 -9.62
C LYS A 426 -1.52 36.64 -8.68
N MET A 427 -0.94 35.46 -8.83
CA MET A 427 0.25 35.06 -8.08
C MET A 427 1.52 35.70 -8.69
N ALA A 428 2.65 35.60 -7.95
CA ALA A 428 3.92 36.04 -8.47
C ALA A 428 4.22 35.41 -9.84
N PRO A 429 4.92 36.16 -10.75
CA PRO A 429 5.23 35.63 -12.08
C PRO A 429 5.97 34.31 -12.00
N PHE A 430 5.47 33.31 -12.74
CA PHE A 430 6.14 32.03 -12.91
C PHE A 430 7.24 32.19 -13.98
N SER A 431 8.48 31.83 -13.62
CA SER A 431 9.60 31.84 -14.58
C SER A 431 9.46 30.59 -15.47
N LEU A 432 9.38 30.78 -16.79
CA LEU A 432 9.31 29.72 -17.79
C LEU A 432 10.68 29.09 -18.06
#